data_3557ce4639f6da97aaefed038d036683
#
_entry.id   3557ce4639f6da97aaefed038d036683
#
_cell.length_a   1.000
_cell.length_b   1.000
_cell.length_c   1.000
_cell.angle_alpha   90.00
_cell.angle_beta   90.00
_cell.angle_gamma   90.00
#
_symmetry.space_group_name_H-M   'P 1'
#
loop_
_entity.id
_entity.type
_entity.pdbx_description
1 polymer ?
#
loop_
_entity_poly.entity_id
_entity_poly.type
_entity_poly.pdbx_seq_one_letter_code
_entity_poly.pdbx_strand_id
1 'polypeptide(L)'
;NGILGFNVTIPYKEQIIPYLDELSDAARTVGAVNTVQVVDGKLIGYNTDVYGLENSLYRLLDRAYVDKALILGTGGASKACQYVLDQMGIEYKLVSRNSKYLTYDQLDTEILADHKLIVNTTPLGTSPNVDKCPDIPYKSFGASHFAFDLVYNPEKSLFLTRAEKRGAAIMNGLSMLYDQADESW
;
A
#
# COMPACT_ATOMS: atom_id res chain seq x y z
N ASN A 1 15.13 -26.96 -20.19
CA ASN A 1 14.23 -25.84 -19.85
C ASN A 1 14.77 -25.24 -18.55
N GLY A 2 15.35 -24.05 -18.62
CA GLY A 2 15.82 -23.33 -17.45
C GLY A 2 14.67 -22.61 -16.72
N ILE A 3 14.87 -22.28 -15.44
CA ILE A 3 13.99 -21.38 -14.70
C ILE A 3 14.21 -19.98 -15.27
N LEU A 4 13.11 -19.32 -15.70
CA LEU A 4 13.15 -17.95 -16.25
C LEU A 4 12.95 -16.90 -15.14
N GLY A 5 12.31 -17.28 -14.05
CA GLY A 5 12.07 -16.43 -12.89
C GLY A 5 11.26 -17.15 -11.83
N PHE A 6 11.08 -16.48 -10.69
CA PHE A 6 10.27 -17.00 -9.58
C PHE A 6 9.78 -15.87 -8.68
N ASN A 7 8.67 -16.11 -7.99
CA ASN A 7 8.14 -15.16 -7.02
C ASN A 7 8.67 -15.43 -5.62
N VAL A 8 8.83 -14.35 -4.86
CA VAL A 8 9.29 -14.34 -3.47
C VAL A 8 8.20 -13.72 -2.60
N THR A 9 7.83 -14.40 -1.51
CA THR A 9 6.82 -13.90 -0.58
C THR A 9 7.36 -13.83 0.85
N ILE A 10 6.51 -13.38 1.77
CA ILE A 10 6.81 -13.30 3.20
C ILE A 10 7.27 -14.67 3.72
N PRO A 11 8.35 -14.72 4.55
CA PRO A 11 9.10 -13.58 5.10
C PRO A 11 10.37 -13.20 4.30
N TYR A 12 10.52 -13.68 3.08
CA TYR A 12 11.81 -13.69 2.36
C TYR A 12 12.06 -12.48 1.47
N LYS A 13 11.08 -11.57 1.29
CA LYS A 13 11.19 -10.42 0.36
C LYS A 13 12.40 -9.50 0.61
N GLU A 14 12.81 -9.33 1.86
CA GLU A 14 14.02 -8.57 2.20
C GLU A 14 15.27 -9.46 2.23
N GLN A 15 15.13 -10.73 2.65
CA GLN A 15 16.23 -11.66 2.85
C GLN A 15 16.86 -12.15 1.54
N ILE A 16 16.11 -12.10 0.42
CA ILE A 16 16.61 -12.53 -0.89
C ILE A 16 17.61 -11.53 -1.49
N ILE A 17 17.54 -10.25 -1.10
CA ILE A 17 18.31 -9.16 -1.72
C ILE A 17 19.82 -9.45 -1.80
N PRO A 18 20.50 -9.96 -0.73
CA PRO A 18 21.94 -10.24 -0.79
C PRO A 18 22.35 -11.33 -1.79
N TYR A 19 21.41 -12.09 -2.33
CA TYR A 19 21.63 -13.19 -3.26
C TYR A 19 21.34 -12.80 -4.72
N LEU A 20 20.98 -11.53 -4.98
CA LEU A 20 20.64 -11.02 -6.30
C LEU A 20 21.80 -10.21 -6.88
N ASP A 21 21.99 -10.32 -8.19
CA ASP A 21 23.04 -9.59 -8.91
C ASP A 21 22.66 -8.12 -9.12
N GLU A 22 21.36 -7.87 -9.40
CA GLU A 22 20.84 -6.54 -9.70
C GLU A 22 19.44 -6.34 -9.08
N LEU A 23 19.09 -5.08 -8.82
CA LEU A 23 17.76 -4.67 -8.33
C LEU A 23 17.20 -3.56 -9.22
N SER A 24 15.91 -3.62 -9.52
CA SER A 24 15.19 -2.47 -10.06
C SER A 24 15.19 -1.30 -9.07
N ASP A 25 14.98 -0.09 -9.56
CA ASP A 25 14.95 1.11 -8.72
C ASP A 25 13.86 1.03 -7.64
N ALA A 26 12.69 0.52 -8.00
CA ALA A 26 11.60 0.28 -7.07
C ALA A 26 11.99 -0.72 -5.97
N ALA A 27 12.55 -1.88 -6.35
CA ALA A 27 12.99 -2.90 -5.40
C ALA A 27 14.09 -2.37 -4.46
N ARG A 28 15.02 -1.58 -4.99
CA ARG A 28 16.10 -0.94 -4.23
C ARG A 28 15.56 0.06 -3.22
N THR A 29 14.66 0.95 -3.64
CA THR A 29 14.09 2.01 -2.79
C THR A 29 13.18 1.44 -1.72
N VAL A 30 12.31 0.48 -2.09
CA VAL A 30 11.40 -0.19 -1.14
C VAL A 30 12.19 -1.11 -0.19
N GLY A 31 13.34 -1.64 -0.64
CA GLY A 31 14.14 -2.60 0.14
C GLY A 31 13.47 -3.97 0.24
N ALA A 32 12.68 -4.37 -0.77
CA ALA A 32 12.01 -5.66 -0.82
C ALA A 32 11.84 -6.13 -2.26
N VAL A 33 11.95 -7.44 -2.49
CA VAL A 33 11.79 -8.10 -3.79
C VAL A 33 10.68 -9.13 -3.68
N ASN A 34 9.72 -9.11 -4.61
CA ASN A 34 8.68 -10.14 -4.71
C ASN A 34 8.77 -10.96 -6.02
N THR A 35 9.59 -10.51 -6.97
CA THR A 35 9.79 -11.19 -8.28
C THR A 35 11.27 -11.19 -8.63
N VAL A 36 11.79 -12.34 -9.04
CA VAL A 36 13.16 -12.48 -9.53
C VAL A 36 13.11 -13.01 -10.97
N GLN A 37 13.78 -12.30 -11.86
CA GLN A 37 13.97 -12.72 -13.26
C GLN A 37 15.38 -13.26 -13.43
N VAL A 38 15.52 -14.32 -14.26
CA VAL A 38 16.81 -14.90 -14.63
C VAL A 38 17.14 -14.49 -16.06
N VAL A 39 18.16 -13.65 -16.24
CA VAL A 39 18.61 -13.14 -17.54
C VAL A 39 20.10 -13.41 -17.68
N ASP A 40 20.49 -14.20 -18.68
CA ASP A 40 21.90 -14.55 -18.96
C ASP A 40 22.67 -15.07 -17.72
N GLY A 41 21.96 -15.83 -16.88
CA GLY A 41 22.51 -16.41 -15.65
C GLY A 41 22.58 -15.45 -14.46
N LYS A 42 22.15 -14.19 -14.60
CA LYS A 42 22.03 -13.21 -13.52
C LYS A 42 20.61 -13.22 -12.91
N LEU A 43 20.55 -12.95 -11.62
CA LEU A 43 19.32 -12.81 -10.84
C LEU A 43 19.00 -11.33 -10.65
N ILE A 44 17.91 -10.87 -11.28
CA ILE A 44 17.45 -9.47 -11.19
C ILE A 44 16.18 -9.40 -10.36
N GLY A 45 16.19 -8.60 -9.28
CA GLY A 45 15.08 -8.46 -8.36
C GLY A 45 14.17 -7.29 -8.67
N TYR A 46 12.86 -7.54 -8.66
CA TYR A 46 11.79 -6.55 -8.87
C TYR A 46 10.83 -6.51 -7.70
N ASN A 47 10.11 -5.40 -7.60
CA ASN A 47 8.97 -5.25 -6.68
C ASN A 47 7.73 -4.88 -7.47
N THR A 48 6.92 -5.86 -7.85
CA THR A 48 5.68 -5.66 -8.60
C THR A 48 4.50 -5.20 -7.72
N ASP A 49 4.63 -5.27 -6.39
CA ASP A 49 3.64 -4.69 -5.46
C ASP A 49 3.47 -3.19 -5.72
N VAL A 50 4.58 -2.50 -6.09
CA VAL A 50 4.56 -1.07 -6.45
C VAL A 50 3.66 -0.82 -7.64
N TYR A 51 3.80 -1.61 -8.72
CA TYR A 51 2.99 -1.50 -9.92
C TYR A 51 1.50 -1.74 -9.62
N GLY A 52 1.19 -2.82 -8.87
CA GLY A 52 -0.18 -3.11 -8.48
C GLY A 52 -0.83 -2.01 -7.65
N LEU A 53 -0.06 -1.41 -6.72
CA LEU A 53 -0.54 -0.30 -5.90
C LEU A 53 -0.77 0.97 -6.72
N GLU A 54 0.18 1.33 -7.59
CA GLU A 54 0.09 2.50 -8.45
C GLU A 54 -1.16 2.45 -9.33
N ASN A 55 -1.37 1.34 -10.05
CA ASN A 55 -2.57 1.14 -10.88
C ASN A 55 -3.86 1.21 -10.07
N SER A 56 -3.87 0.64 -8.86
CA SER A 56 -5.04 0.70 -7.98
C SER A 56 -5.34 2.12 -7.54
N LEU A 57 -4.33 2.92 -7.19
CA LEU A 57 -4.52 4.32 -6.82
C LEU A 57 -4.98 5.16 -8.01
N TYR A 58 -4.44 4.97 -9.21
CA TYR A 58 -4.94 5.65 -10.41
C TYR A 58 -6.41 5.35 -10.68
N ARG A 59 -6.85 4.10 -10.51
CA ARG A 59 -8.27 3.74 -10.65
C ARG A 59 -9.14 4.35 -9.56
N LEU A 60 -8.68 4.35 -8.31
CA LEU A 60 -9.44 4.92 -7.19
C LEU A 60 -9.61 6.44 -7.33
N LEU A 61 -8.53 7.13 -7.73
CA LEU A 61 -8.53 8.59 -7.80
C LEU A 61 -9.25 9.13 -9.05
N ASP A 62 -9.34 8.35 -10.14
CA ASP A 62 -10.08 8.68 -11.39
C ASP A 62 -9.92 10.16 -11.82
N ARG A 63 -8.67 10.64 -11.93
CA ARG A 63 -8.31 12.03 -12.27
C ARG A 63 -8.62 13.08 -11.19
N ALA A 64 -9.10 12.69 -10.01
CA ALA A 64 -9.22 13.62 -8.91
C ALA A 64 -7.84 14.16 -8.52
N TYR A 65 -7.77 15.47 -8.26
CA TYR A 65 -6.55 16.05 -7.72
C TYR A 65 -6.47 15.77 -6.22
N VAL A 66 -5.42 15.08 -5.82
CA VAL A 66 -5.09 14.79 -4.43
C VAL A 66 -3.63 15.16 -4.19
N ASP A 67 -3.38 16.07 -3.27
CA ASP A 67 -2.04 16.56 -2.93
C ASP A 67 -1.49 15.96 -1.63
N LYS A 68 -2.37 15.45 -0.74
CA LYS A 68 -1.95 14.94 0.57
C LYS A 68 -2.60 13.62 0.93
N ALA A 69 -1.82 12.73 1.53
CA ALA A 69 -2.24 11.41 1.97
C ALA A 69 -1.83 11.10 3.42
N LEU A 70 -2.58 10.22 4.09
CA LEU A 70 -2.18 9.54 5.30
C LEU A 70 -1.90 8.07 4.98
N ILE A 71 -0.73 7.58 5.36
CA ILE A 71 -0.38 6.17 5.31
C ILE A 71 -0.48 5.61 6.73
N LEU A 72 -1.45 4.74 6.96
CA LEU A 72 -1.66 4.09 8.25
C LEU A 72 -0.79 2.83 8.33
N GLY A 73 0.25 2.86 9.15
CA GLY A 73 1.25 1.81 9.31
C GLY A 73 2.63 2.21 8.79
N THR A 74 3.66 1.47 9.27
CA THR A 74 5.08 1.72 8.96
C THR A 74 5.83 0.43 8.61
N GLY A 75 5.13 -0.62 8.18
CA GLY A 75 5.68 -1.90 7.75
C GLY A 75 6.17 -1.91 6.29
N GLY A 76 6.51 -3.09 5.77
CA GLY A 76 7.00 -3.26 4.40
C GLY A 76 6.03 -2.72 3.34
N ALA A 77 4.73 -2.99 3.49
CA ALA A 77 3.70 -2.45 2.58
C ALA A 77 3.63 -0.91 2.58
N SER A 78 3.90 -0.27 3.73
CA SER A 78 3.99 1.19 3.83
C SER A 78 5.14 1.75 3.00
N LYS A 79 6.28 1.05 2.91
CA LYS A 79 7.44 1.49 2.09
C LYS A 79 7.09 1.51 0.60
N ALA A 80 6.36 0.49 0.11
CA ALA A 80 5.86 0.48 -1.26
C ALA A 80 4.87 1.63 -1.50
N CYS A 81 3.97 1.90 -0.54
CA CYS A 81 3.03 3.01 -0.61
C CYS A 81 3.75 4.37 -0.66
N GLN A 82 4.77 4.58 0.18
CA GLN A 82 5.59 5.79 0.16
C GLN A 82 6.23 6.00 -1.22
N TYR A 83 6.87 4.96 -1.77
CA TYR A 83 7.47 5.02 -3.09
C TYR A 83 6.46 5.44 -4.18
N VAL A 84 5.28 4.83 -4.19
CA VAL A 84 4.23 5.15 -5.18
C VAL A 84 3.74 6.58 -5.03
N LEU A 85 3.47 7.04 -3.80
CA LEU A 85 3.02 8.41 -3.57
C LEU A 85 4.09 9.45 -3.94
N ASP A 86 5.37 9.14 -3.70
CA ASP A 86 6.49 9.98 -4.16
C ASP A 86 6.51 10.10 -5.70
N GLN A 87 6.30 8.98 -6.44
CA GLN A 87 6.21 8.98 -7.90
C GLN A 87 4.98 9.76 -8.41
N MET A 88 3.87 9.72 -7.68
CA MET A 88 2.65 10.47 -8.00
C MET A 88 2.70 11.94 -7.59
N GLY A 89 3.75 12.39 -6.88
CA GLY A 89 3.88 13.74 -6.35
C GLY A 89 2.89 14.08 -5.25
N ILE A 90 2.42 13.08 -4.50
CA ILE A 90 1.48 13.24 -3.38
C ILE A 90 2.27 13.29 -2.06
N GLU A 91 2.16 14.39 -1.33
CA GLU A 91 2.73 14.51 0.01
C GLU A 91 2.03 13.55 0.97
N TYR A 92 2.77 12.97 1.93
CA TYR A 92 2.14 12.06 2.89
C TYR A 92 2.70 12.19 4.30
N LYS A 93 1.88 11.78 5.27
CA LYS A 93 2.31 11.55 6.65
C LYS A 93 2.12 10.07 7.02
N LEU A 94 3.14 9.53 7.70
CA LEU A 94 3.06 8.18 8.26
C LEU A 94 2.36 8.25 9.62
N VAL A 95 1.38 7.37 9.80
CA VAL A 95 0.65 7.22 11.07
C VAL A 95 1.02 5.89 11.70
N SER A 96 1.46 5.91 12.94
CA SER A 96 1.95 4.72 13.64
C SER A 96 1.67 4.79 15.15
N ARG A 97 1.79 3.65 15.82
CA ARG A 97 1.84 3.58 17.29
C ARG A 97 3.18 4.05 17.86
N ASN A 98 4.19 4.21 17.02
CA ASN A 98 5.50 4.68 17.38
C ASN A 98 5.52 6.21 17.32
N SER A 99 5.84 6.87 18.44
CA SER A 99 5.89 8.32 18.59
C SER A 99 6.93 9.05 17.72
N LYS A 100 7.76 8.32 16.98
CA LYS A 100 8.63 8.88 15.95
C LYS A 100 7.83 9.44 14.76
N TYR A 101 6.59 8.97 14.57
CA TYR A 101 5.66 9.34 13.50
C TYR A 101 4.43 10.01 14.12
N LEU A 102 3.51 10.48 13.27
CA LEU A 102 2.20 10.92 13.74
C LEU A 102 1.48 9.74 14.41
N THR A 103 1.01 9.92 15.63
CA THR A 103 0.32 8.84 16.35
C THR A 103 -1.19 8.91 16.16
N TYR A 104 -1.89 7.79 16.36
CA TYR A 104 -3.35 7.73 16.16
C TYR A 104 -4.14 8.67 17.05
N ASP A 105 -3.67 8.93 18.26
CA ASP A 105 -4.26 9.88 19.24
C ASP A 105 -4.04 11.35 18.85
N GLN A 106 -3.05 11.63 17.99
CA GLN A 106 -2.79 12.96 17.43
C GLN A 106 -3.62 13.24 16.17
N LEU A 107 -4.25 12.21 15.58
CA LEU A 107 -5.11 12.39 14.41
C LEU A 107 -6.42 13.08 14.83
N ASP A 108 -6.53 14.34 14.49
CA ASP A 108 -7.74 15.12 14.69
C ASP A 108 -8.57 15.26 13.39
N THR A 109 -9.66 16.02 13.53
CA THR A 109 -10.57 16.28 12.43
C THR A 109 -9.93 17.13 11.33
N GLU A 110 -9.02 18.04 11.67
CA GLU A 110 -8.37 18.96 10.73
C GLU A 110 -7.34 18.22 9.89
N ILE A 111 -6.50 17.41 10.53
CA ILE A 111 -5.50 16.59 9.83
C ILE A 111 -6.19 15.66 8.82
N LEU A 112 -7.27 14.97 9.22
CA LEU A 112 -7.96 14.07 8.32
C LEU A 112 -8.68 14.83 7.20
N ALA A 113 -9.24 16.02 7.49
CA ALA A 113 -9.88 16.84 6.48
C ALA A 113 -8.89 17.42 5.44
N ASP A 114 -7.64 17.66 5.81
CA ASP A 114 -6.58 18.15 4.92
C ASP A 114 -6.00 17.05 4.02
N HIS A 115 -5.98 15.79 4.47
CA HIS A 115 -5.43 14.66 3.75
C HIS A 115 -6.56 13.87 3.07
N LYS A 116 -6.70 14.01 1.75
CA LYS A 116 -7.83 13.42 1.02
C LYS A 116 -7.69 11.94 0.73
N LEU A 117 -6.48 11.40 0.66
CA LEU A 117 -6.23 9.97 0.48
C LEU A 117 -5.78 9.35 1.80
N ILE A 118 -6.49 8.33 2.24
CA ILE A 118 -6.14 7.55 3.43
C ILE A 118 -5.89 6.10 3.01
N VAL A 119 -4.64 5.64 3.20
CA VAL A 119 -4.20 4.29 2.81
C VAL A 119 -3.95 3.45 4.05
N ASN A 120 -4.72 2.38 4.24
CA ASN A 120 -4.46 1.41 5.29
C ASN A 120 -3.44 0.37 4.81
N THR A 121 -2.22 0.43 5.34
CA THR A 121 -1.15 -0.55 5.11
C THR A 121 -0.95 -1.50 6.30
N THR A 122 -1.84 -1.42 7.30
CA THR A 122 -1.83 -2.32 8.46
C THR A 122 -2.62 -3.60 8.18
N PRO A 123 -2.38 -4.69 8.91
CA PRO A 123 -3.18 -5.91 8.80
C PRO A 123 -4.55 -5.82 9.52
N LEU A 124 -4.91 -4.66 10.08
CA LEU A 124 -6.17 -4.50 10.82
C LEU A 124 -7.37 -4.67 9.89
N GLY A 125 -8.28 -5.54 10.28
CA GLY A 125 -9.46 -5.86 9.47
C GLY A 125 -9.30 -7.08 8.58
N THR A 126 -8.10 -7.68 8.51
CA THR A 126 -7.88 -8.95 7.79
C THR A 126 -8.54 -10.11 8.55
N SER A 127 -9.17 -11.03 7.81
CA SER A 127 -9.71 -12.28 8.34
C SER A 127 -8.62 -13.06 9.11
N PRO A 128 -8.91 -13.64 10.28
CA PRO A 128 -10.24 -13.72 10.94
C PRO A 128 -10.63 -12.51 11.80
N ASN A 129 -9.75 -11.51 11.99
CA ASN A 129 -9.97 -10.37 12.89
C ASN A 129 -10.66 -9.19 12.17
N VAL A 130 -11.78 -9.49 11.52
CA VAL A 130 -12.54 -8.55 10.66
C VAL A 130 -13.22 -7.39 11.42
N ASP A 131 -13.35 -7.52 12.73
CA ASP A 131 -13.90 -6.51 13.64
C ASP A 131 -12.93 -5.39 14.00
N LYS A 132 -11.67 -5.48 13.56
CA LYS A 132 -10.63 -4.48 13.81
C LYS A 132 -10.52 -3.49 12.65
N CYS A 133 -10.18 -2.25 12.98
CA CYS A 133 -9.81 -1.22 11.99
C CYS A 133 -8.89 -0.20 12.66
N PRO A 134 -8.16 0.62 11.88
CA PRO A 134 -7.40 1.75 12.43
C PRO A 134 -8.29 2.69 13.23
N ASP A 135 -7.81 3.17 14.38
CA ASP A 135 -8.54 4.10 15.23
C ASP A 135 -8.28 5.55 14.79
N ILE A 136 -9.11 6.01 13.85
CA ILE A 136 -9.01 7.33 13.23
C ILE A 136 -10.36 8.07 13.32
N PRO A 137 -10.41 9.40 13.18
CA PRO A 137 -11.66 10.17 13.27
C PRO A 137 -12.56 10.00 12.03
N TYR A 138 -13.20 8.84 11.86
CA TYR A 138 -14.06 8.50 10.72
C TYR A 138 -15.16 9.54 10.40
N LYS A 139 -15.61 10.30 11.41
CA LYS A 139 -16.60 11.37 11.22
C LYS A 139 -16.13 12.48 10.28
N SER A 140 -14.82 12.58 10.05
CA SER A 140 -14.19 13.59 9.21
C SER A 140 -14.10 13.18 7.73
N PHE A 141 -14.41 11.92 7.40
CA PHE A 141 -14.56 11.53 6.01
C PHE A 141 -15.77 12.23 5.35
N GLY A 142 -15.69 12.41 4.06
CA GLY A 142 -16.76 12.96 3.21
C GLY A 142 -16.51 12.62 1.75
N ALA A 143 -17.35 13.12 0.85
CA ALA A 143 -17.34 12.79 -0.58
C ALA A 143 -16.04 13.19 -1.34
N SER A 144 -15.21 14.04 -0.74
CA SER A 144 -13.90 14.42 -1.30
C SER A 144 -12.75 13.51 -0.84
N HIS A 145 -13.04 12.47 -0.05
CA HIS A 145 -12.02 11.56 0.46
C HIS A 145 -12.00 10.24 -0.31
N PHE A 146 -10.82 9.64 -0.32
CA PHE A 146 -10.51 8.35 -0.91
C PHE A 146 -9.90 7.46 0.16
N ALA A 147 -10.44 6.25 0.33
CA ALA A 147 -9.92 5.28 1.28
C ALA A 147 -9.47 4.02 0.53
N PHE A 148 -8.19 3.74 0.58
CA PHE A 148 -7.60 2.54 0.02
C PHE A 148 -7.16 1.60 1.14
N ASP A 149 -7.58 0.34 1.07
CA ASP A 149 -7.19 -0.68 2.04
C ASP A 149 -6.39 -1.79 1.35
N LEU A 150 -5.16 -2.04 1.78
CA LEU A 150 -4.38 -3.15 1.25
C LEU A 150 -4.99 -4.52 1.64
N VAL A 151 -5.86 -4.54 2.64
CA VAL A 151 -6.65 -5.74 2.98
C VAL A 151 -7.66 -6.02 1.88
N TYR A 152 -7.71 -7.26 1.38
CA TYR A 152 -8.66 -7.71 0.36
C TYR A 152 -9.60 -8.83 0.86
N ASN A 153 -9.32 -9.39 2.02
CA ASN A 153 -10.19 -10.37 2.67
C ASN A 153 -10.45 -9.97 4.13
N PRO A 154 -11.67 -9.52 4.47
CA PRO A 154 -12.90 -9.53 3.67
C PRO A 154 -12.85 -8.53 2.49
N GLU A 155 -13.75 -8.68 1.52
CA GLU A 155 -13.87 -7.78 0.36
C GLU A 155 -14.07 -6.31 0.78
N LYS A 156 -14.82 -6.07 1.84
CA LYS A 156 -15.01 -4.77 2.46
C LYS A 156 -14.67 -4.82 3.94
N SER A 157 -13.51 -4.31 4.31
CA SER A 157 -13.08 -4.20 5.69
C SER A 157 -13.92 -3.21 6.49
N LEU A 158 -13.81 -3.26 7.82
CA LEU A 158 -14.49 -2.30 8.69
C LEU A 158 -14.00 -0.85 8.45
N PHE A 159 -12.72 -0.66 8.09
CA PHE A 159 -12.15 0.62 7.69
C PHE A 159 -12.89 1.19 6.47
N LEU A 160 -12.99 0.41 5.38
CA LEU A 160 -13.70 0.83 4.16
C LEU A 160 -15.18 1.06 4.42
N THR A 161 -15.83 0.18 5.20
CA THR A 161 -17.25 0.33 5.57
C THR A 161 -17.52 1.66 6.29
N ARG A 162 -16.63 2.05 7.21
CA ARG A 162 -16.78 3.31 7.95
C ARG A 162 -16.53 4.54 7.09
N ALA A 163 -15.54 4.48 6.17
CA ALA A 163 -15.24 5.56 5.24
C ALA A 163 -16.39 5.76 4.22
N GLU A 164 -16.89 4.68 3.61
CA GLU A 164 -18.00 4.71 2.65
C GLU A 164 -19.29 5.28 3.26
N LYS A 165 -19.62 4.92 4.50
CA LYS A 165 -20.77 5.49 5.24
C LYS A 165 -20.70 7.02 5.38
N ARG A 166 -19.55 7.62 5.17
CA ARG A 166 -19.33 9.07 5.17
C ARG A 166 -19.25 9.68 3.77
N GLY A 167 -19.41 8.86 2.74
CA GLY A 167 -19.41 9.29 1.34
C GLY A 167 -18.05 9.21 0.66
N ALA A 168 -17.00 8.69 1.30
CA ALA A 168 -15.70 8.50 0.66
C ALA A 168 -15.76 7.45 -0.45
N ALA A 169 -15.01 7.67 -1.53
CA ALA A 169 -14.72 6.62 -2.50
C ALA A 169 -13.79 5.58 -1.86
N ILE A 170 -14.07 4.30 -2.09
CA ILE A 170 -13.34 3.22 -1.44
C ILE A 170 -12.80 2.21 -2.45
N MET A 171 -11.66 1.59 -2.12
CA MET A 171 -11.11 0.46 -2.87
C MET A 171 -10.33 -0.46 -1.92
N ASN A 172 -10.44 -1.77 -2.14
CA ASN A 172 -9.66 -2.77 -1.42
C ASN A 172 -8.42 -3.20 -2.22
N GLY A 173 -7.56 -4.04 -1.60
CA GLY A 173 -6.30 -4.50 -2.20
C GLY A 173 -6.42 -5.60 -3.26
N LEU A 174 -7.63 -6.03 -3.66
CA LEU A 174 -7.79 -7.16 -4.57
C LEU A 174 -7.25 -6.86 -5.97
N SER A 175 -7.53 -5.64 -6.50
CA SER A 175 -6.99 -5.22 -7.79
C SER A 175 -5.45 -5.15 -7.77
N MET A 176 -4.88 -4.62 -6.69
CA MET A 176 -3.43 -4.61 -6.49
C MET A 176 -2.83 -6.02 -6.54
N LEU A 177 -3.50 -7.01 -5.93
CA LEU A 177 -3.07 -8.40 -5.92
C LEU A 177 -3.02 -8.99 -7.35
N TYR A 178 -4.01 -8.70 -8.18
CA TYR A 178 -4.03 -9.16 -9.57
C TYR A 178 -2.98 -8.46 -10.42
N ASP A 179 -2.92 -7.13 -10.38
CA ASP A 179 -1.97 -6.35 -11.17
C ASP A 179 -0.51 -6.71 -10.86
N GLN A 180 -0.15 -6.93 -9.58
CA GLN A 180 1.20 -7.35 -9.22
C GLN A 180 1.54 -8.76 -9.72
N ALA A 181 0.54 -9.63 -9.81
CA ALA A 181 0.73 -10.98 -10.34
C ALA A 181 0.91 -10.96 -11.87
N ASP A 182 0.12 -10.16 -12.57
CA ASP A 182 0.24 -9.99 -14.03
C ASP A 182 1.59 -9.37 -14.40
N GLU A 183 2.08 -8.37 -13.65
CA GLU A 183 3.38 -7.75 -13.86
C GLU A 183 4.56 -8.70 -13.57
N SER A 184 4.34 -9.72 -12.75
CA SER A 184 5.36 -10.72 -12.41
C SER A 184 5.63 -11.73 -13.54
N TRP A 185 4.80 -11.75 -14.60
CA TRP A 185 4.92 -12.63 -15.77
C TRP A 185 5.61 -11.94 -16.92
#